data_0cd4629ff9064ad527eb9e653a99eee8
#
_entry.id   0cd4629ff9064ad527eb9e653a99eee8
#
_cell.length_a   1.000
_cell.length_b   1.000
_cell.length_c   1.000
_cell.angle_alpha   90.00
_cell.angle_beta   90.00
_cell.angle_gamma   90.00
#
_symmetry.space_group_name_H-M   'P 1'
#
loop_
_entity.id
_entity.type
_entity.pdbx_description
1 polymer ?
#
loop_
_entity_poly.entity_id
_entity_poly.type
_entity_poly.pdbx_seq_one_letter_code
_entity_poly.pdbx_strand_id
1 'polypeptide(L)'
;VITVDASNVVAALIDSGYYTAEDFENLPETSAPSQDITGRVGIVLPTRDEPRWVQDETRFQEALAAAGYEVSILFSQGDSARERANVEDLITRGIEVLIITPHDGDAAAAAAAAAKAAGVTVISYDRLITNTDAVDYYVTFDSVAVGEAQAQYLVDKAEGTGNPLYLYAGAASDNNAFLFFEGAWNVLQPKIADGTFYIVNSSEAVALQDQAELSREQLAQIIGQITTNWDFNTAKNLAEANLTVATVEDKGDVFILAPNDGTARAIADAFGVDSDVTSYVVTGQDAEQASVQYIIDGKQSMTVFKDVRTLVNDAIKVAVAVLEGQTPETTGAYNNGAIDVPALQSEVITVDASNVVAALIDSGYYAAEDFTGLE
;
A
#
# COMPACT_ATOMS: atom_id res chain seq x y z
N VAL A 1 -25.98 -15.56 -10.07
CA VAL A 1 -27.45 -15.34 -10.28
C VAL A 1 -27.91 -14.42 -9.17
N ILE A 2 -28.38 -13.22 -9.54
CA ILE A 2 -28.93 -12.24 -8.59
C ILE A 2 -30.45 -12.35 -8.69
N THR A 3 -31.14 -12.47 -7.56
CA THR A 3 -32.58 -12.36 -7.52
C THR A 3 -32.96 -10.88 -7.57
N VAL A 4 -33.80 -10.48 -8.53
CA VAL A 4 -34.25 -9.10 -8.70
C VAL A 4 -35.70 -9.00 -8.27
N ASP A 5 -36.01 -8.04 -7.39
CA ASP A 5 -37.36 -7.69 -6.95
C ASP A 5 -37.56 -6.18 -6.90
N ALA A 6 -38.70 -5.71 -6.43
CA ALA A 6 -38.99 -4.27 -6.40
C ALA A 6 -38.04 -3.44 -5.53
N SER A 7 -37.30 -4.05 -4.59
CA SER A 7 -36.40 -3.35 -3.69
C SER A 7 -35.04 -3.09 -4.32
N ASN A 8 -34.61 -3.88 -5.34
CA ASN A 8 -33.30 -3.79 -5.94
C ASN A 8 -33.31 -3.70 -7.48
N VAL A 9 -34.46 -3.62 -8.11
CA VAL A 9 -34.59 -3.61 -9.59
C VAL A 9 -33.78 -2.49 -10.26
N VAL A 10 -33.78 -1.31 -9.64
CA VAL A 10 -33.02 -0.16 -10.19
C VAL A 10 -31.52 -0.44 -10.11
N ALA A 11 -30.98 -0.76 -8.94
CA ALA A 11 -29.58 -1.04 -8.76
C ALA A 11 -29.12 -2.24 -9.60
N ALA A 12 -29.92 -3.30 -9.66
CA ALA A 12 -29.53 -4.54 -10.33
C ALA A 12 -29.63 -4.47 -11.87
N LEU A 13 -30.55 -3.69 -12.42
CA LEU A 13 -30.83 -3.69 -13.86
C LEU A 13 -30.59 -2.35 -14.55
N ILE A 14 -30.78 -1.22 -13.88
CA ILE A 14 -30.65 0.11 -14.48
C ILE A 14 -29.27 0.70 -14.17
N ASP A 15 -28.88 0.79 -12.91
CA ASP A 15 -27.56 1.34 -12.52
C ASP A 15 -26.42 0.44 -13.02
N SER A 16 -26.66 -0.87 -13.20
CA SER A 16 -25.72 -1.77 -13.85
C SER A 16 -25.62 -1.60 -15.37
N GLY A 17 -26.46 -0.74 -15.98
CA GLY A 17 -26.50 -0.50 -17.42
C GLY A 17 -27.12 -1.61 -18.26
N TYR A 18 -27.81 -2.59 -17.63
CA TYR A 18 -28.43 -3.69 -18.37
C TYR A 18 -29.72 -3.23 -19.09
N TYR A 19 -30.50 -2.32 -18.48
CA TYR A 19 -31.64 -1.64 -19.06
C TYR A 19 -31.55 -0.13 -18.80
N THR A 20 -32.32 0.65 -19.56
CA THR A 20 -32.54 2.08 -19.27
C THR A 20 -33.84 2.28 -18.49
N ALA A 21 -33.95 3.40 -17.78
CA ALA A 21 -35.18 3.72 -17.04
C ALA A 21 -36.42 3.83 -17.96
N GLU A 22 -36.23 4.16 -19.24
CA GLU A 22 -37.25 4.30 -20.26
C GLU A 22 -37.85 2.95 -20.69
N ASP A 23 -37.14 1.83 -20.39
CA ASP A 23 -37.61 0.49 -20.73
C ASP A 23 -38.69 -0.04 -19.76
N PHE A 24 -39.02 0.72 -18.71
CA PHE A 24 -39.97 0.31 -17.68
C PHE A 24 -41.11 1.33 -17.49
N GLU A 25 -42.37 0.82 -17.46
CA GLU A 25 -43.52 1.59 -16.97
C GLU A 25 -43.67 1.41 -15.45
N ASN A 26 -43.80 2.49 -14.71
CA ASN A 26 -43.98 2.48 -13.24
C ASN A 26 -42.81 1.88 -12.46
N LEU A 27 -41.56 2.25 -12.83
CA LEU A 27 -40.45 2.03 -11.90
C LEU A 27 -40.83 2.57 -10.51
N PRO A 28 -40.53 1.83 -9.42
CA PRO A 28 -40.65 2.43 -8.11
C PRO A 28 -39.88 3.75 -8.18
N GLU A 29 -40.54 4.87 -7.80
CA GLU A 29 -39.77 6.08 -7.57
C GLU A 29 -38.68 5.65 -6.57
N THR A 30 -37.48 5.52 -7.05
CA THR A 30 -36.33 5.68 -6.17
C THR A 30 -36.45 7.13 -5.72
N SER A 31 -37.17 7.34 -4.61
CA SER A 31 -36.69 8.34 -3.70
C SER A 31 -35.25 7.88 -3.47
N ALA A 32 -34.29 8.42 -4.28
CA ALA A 32 -32.99 8.63 -3.71
C ALA A 32 -33.33 9.13 -2.30
N PRO A 33 -32.93 8.41 -1.23
CA PRO A 33 -33.17 8.97 0.06
C PRO A 33 -32.62 10.38 -0.10
N SER A 34 -33.44 11.40 0.11
CA SER A 34 -32.98 12.70 0.50
C SER A 34 -32.34 12.42 1.87
N GLN A 35 -31.18 11.73 1.84
CA GLN A 35 -30.30 11.67 2.97
C GLN A 35 -29.93 13.13 3.16
N ASP A 36 -30.53 13.75 4.17
CA ASP A 36 -29.84 14.83 4.85
C ASP A 36 -28.42 14.30 4.99
N ILE A 37 -27.45 14.95 4.31
CA ILE A 37 -26.03 14.59 4.38
C ILE A 37 -25.67 14.61 5.85
N THR A 38 -25.66 13.44 6.49
CA THR A 38 -25.66 13.31 7.95
C THR A 38 -24.26 13.13 8.50
N GLY A 39 -23.24 13.31 7.68
CA GLY A 39 -21.85 13.23 8.14
C GLY A 39 -20.87 13.78 7.11
N ARG A 40 -19.81 14.38 7.59
CA ARG A 40 -18.72 14.93 6.79
C ARG A 40 -17.44 14.15 7.04
N VAL A 41 -16.89 13.58 5.98
CA VAL A 41 -15.62 12.85 6.02
C VAL A 41 -14.53 13.72 5.41
N GLY A 42 -13.47 13.96 6.15
CA GLY A 42 -12.23 14.58 5.66
C GLY A 42 -11.18 13.52 5.39
N ILE A 43 -10.50 13.61 4.24
CA ILE A 43 -9.46 12.68 3.85
C ILE A 43 -8.17 13.47 3.57
N VAL A 44 -7.05 13.00 4.13
CA VAL A 44 -5.72 13.56 3.84
C VAL A 44 -4.82 12.45 3.32
N LEU A 45 -4.31 12.65 2.10
CA LEU A 45 -3.39 11.72 1.42
C LEU A 45 -2.00 12.34 1.30
N PRO A 46 -0.92 11.53 1.26
CA PRO A 46 0.44 12.04 1.44
C PRO A 46 0.95 12.81 0.21
N THR A 47 0.79 12.28 -1.00
CA THR A 47 1.33 12.90 -2.24
C THR A 47 0.61 12.40 -3.48
N ARG A 48 0.69 13.15 -4.58
CA ARG A 48 0.28 12.71 -5.92
C ARG A 48 1.44 12.13 -6.74
N ASP A 49 2.66 12.19 -6.22
CA ASP A 49 3.85 11.69 -6.92
C ASP A 49 3.93 10.16 -6.92
N GLU A 50 3.26 9.52 -5.96
CA GLU A 50 3.03 8.08 -5.94
C GLU A 50 1.65 7.78 -6.57
N PRO A 51 1.57 7.06 -7.71
CA PRO A 51 0.32 6.76 -8.44
C PRO A 51 -0.73 6.05 -7.57
N ARG A 52 -0.29 5.30 -6.57
CA ARG A 52 -1.13 4.62 -5.58
C ARG A 52 -2.16 5.58 -4.97
N TRP A 53 -1.75 6.75 -4.49
CA TRP A 53 -2.64 7.68 -3.78
C TRP A 53 -3.67 8.36 -4.69
N VAL A 54 -3.39 8.44 -5.98
CA VAL A 54 -4.35 8.93 -7.00
C VAL A 54 -5.46 7.89 -7.21
N GLN A 55 -5.14 6.60 -7.15
CA GLN A 55 -6.14 5.53 -7.20
C GLN A 55 -7.04 5.56 -5.96
N ASP A 56 -6.45 5.70 -4.76
CA ASP A 56 -7.21 5.82 -3.51
C ASP A 56 -8.16 7.02 -3.53
N GLU A 57 -7.69 8.21 -4.01
CA GLU A 57 -8.55 9.39 -4.16
C GLU A 57 -9.78 9.09 -5.01
N THR A 58 -9.59 8.48 -6.18
CA THR A 58 -10.67 8.14 -7.10
C THR A 58 -11.68 7.20 -6.44
N ARG A 59 -11.19 6.14 -5.79
CA ARG A 59 -12.04 5.16 -5.12
C ARG A 59 -12.80 5.73 -3.94
N PHE A 60 -12.18 6.60 -3.13
CA PHE A 60 -12.87 7.29 -2.04
C PHE A 60 -13.98 8.21 -2.56
N GLN A 61 -13.72 8.97 -3.63
CA GLN A 61 -14.72 9.84 -4.24
C GLN A 61 -15.92 9.05 -4.73
N GLU A 62 -15.69 7.96 -5.47
CA GLU A 62 -16.74 7.11 -6.01
C GLU A 62 -17.58 6.47 -4.89
N ALA A 63 -16.94 5.86 -3.91
CA ALA A 63 -17.61 5.06 -2.89
C ALA A 63 -18.36 5.93 -1.85
N LEU A 64 -17.81 7.07 -1.42
CA LEU A 64 -18.49 7.99 -0.51
C LEU A 64 -19.64 8.72 -1.19
N ALA A 65 -19.47 9.11 -2.47
CA ALA A 65 -20.59 9.69 -3.25
C ALA A 65 -21.73 8.68 -3.40
N ALA A 66 -21.42 7.40 -3.67
CA ALA A 66 -22.43 6.34 -3.74
C ALA A 66 -23.15 6.09 -2.40
N ALA A 67 -22.43 6.28 -1.28
CA ALA A 67 -22.98 6.17 0.07
C ALA A 67 -23.74 7.42 0.54
N GLY A 68 -23.73 8.53 -0.22
CA GLY A 68 -24.43 9.78 0.07
C GLY A 68 -23.74 10.68 1.11
N TYR A 69 -22.41 10.52 1.31
CA TYR A 69 -21.64 11.35 2.23
C TYR A 69 -20.90 12.47 1.49
N GLU A 70 -20.78 13.64 2.13
CA GLU A 70 -19.91 14.71 1.66
C GLU A 70 -18.46 14.38 2.01
N VAL A 71 -17.58 14.42 1.00
CA VAL A 71 -16.15 14.16 1.17
C VAL A 71 -15.30 15.35 0.74
N SER A 72 -14.26 15.65 1.52
CA SER A 72 -13.21 16.59 1.16
C SER A 72 -11.86 15.87 1.19
N ILE A 73 -11.18 15.76 0.05
CA ILE A 73 -9.87 15.10 -0.06
C ILE A 73 -8.78 16.13 -0.31
N LEU A 74 -7.75 16.14 0.52
CA LEU A 74 -6.61 17.04 0.45
C LEU A 74 -5.29 16.25 0.38
N PHE A 75 -4.27 16.83 -0.25
CA PHE A 75 -2.95 16.22 -0.38
C PHE A 75 -1.89 17.03 0.36
N SER A 76 -1.05 16.34 1.13
CA SER A 76 0.05 16.94 1.91
C SER A 76 1.28 17.25 1.04
N GLN A 77 1.40 16.62 -0.11
CA GLN A 77 2.52 16.79 -1.06
C GLN A 77 3.90 16.50 -0.43
N GLY A 78 3.96 15.48 0.45
CA GLY A 78 5.20 15.11 1.13
C GLY A 78 5.66 16.12 2.21
N ASP A 79 4.76 16.95 2.73
CA ASP A 79 5.07 17.99 3.71
C ASP A 79 4.17 17.86 4.95
N SER A 80 4.77 17.54 6.10
CA SER A 80 4.05 17.36 7.38
C SER A 80 3.41 18.64 7.91
N ALA A 81 3.97 19.82 7.60
CA ALA A 81 3.35 21.09 8.01
C ALA A 81 2.08 21.35 7.18
N ARG A 82 2.11 21.02 5.89
CA ARG A 82 0.94 21.08 5.01
C ARG A 82 -0.11 20.05 5.41
N GLU A 83 0.31 18.84 5.80
CA GLU A 83 -0.58 17.80 6.32
C GLU A 83 -1.37 18.31 7.52
N ARG A 84 -0.67 18.89 8.49
CA ARG A 84 -1.29 19.50 9.67
C ARG A 84 -2.26 20.63 9.28
N ALA A 85 -1.87 21.53 8.38
CA ALA A 85 -2.73 22.61 7.91
C ALA A 85 -3.99 22.09 7.20
N ASN A 86 -3.87 21.01 6.43
CA ASN A 86 -4.99 20.33 5.80
C ASN A 86 -5.97 19.77 6.84
N VAL A 87 -5.48 19.14 7.89
CA VAL A 87 -6.32 18.63 8.98
C VAL A 87 -7.04 19.77 9.71
N GLU A 88 -6.34 20.86 10.03
CA GLU A 88 -6.93 22.06 10.68
C GLU A 88 -8.00 22.72 9.80
N ASP A 89 -7.82 22.76 8.46
CA ASP A 89 -8.82 23.24 7.51
C ASP A 89 -10.06 22.32 7.49
N LEU A 90 -9.87 21.00 7.44
CA LEU A 90 -10.98 20.03 7.47
C LEU A 90 -11.77 20.11 8.79
N ILE A 91 -11.11 20.26 9.94
CA ILE A 91 -11.77 20.49 11.23
C ILE A 91 -12.62 21.75 11.18
N THR A 92 -12.11 22.84 10.59
CA THR A 92 -12.84 24.11 10.45
C THR A 92 -14.08 23.96 9.55
N ARG A 93 -14.03 23.06 8.58
CA ARG A 93 -15.17 22.71 7.73
C ARG A 93 -16.20 21.82 8.43
N GLY A 94 -15.92 21.37 9.66
CA GLY A 94 -16.83 20.60 10.50
C GLY A 94 -16.92 19.12 10.12
N ILE A 95 -15.80 18.49 9.79
CA ILE A 95 -15.75 17.03 9.61
C ILE A 95 -16.00 16.33 10.95
N GLU A 96 -16.55 15.13 10.88
CA GLU A 96 -16.81 14.26 12.03
C GLU A 96 -15.87 13.07 12.06
N VAL A 97 -15.38 12.66 10.88
CA VAL A 97 -14.38 11.59 10.70
C VAL A 97 -13.24 12.12 9.85
N LEU A 98 -12.01 11.88 10.29
CA LEU A 98 -10.77 12.10 9.57
C LEU A 98 -10.18 10.75 9.15
N ILE A 99 -10.01 10.53 7.85
CA ILE A 99 -9.21 9.43 7.31
C ILE A 99 -7.89 10.03 6.85
N ILE A 100 -6.78 9.59 7.42
CA ILE A 100 -5.48 10.17 7.11
C ILE A 100 -4.42 9.11 6.84
N THR A 101 -3.73 9.24 5.70
CA THR A 101 -2.47 8.54 5.44
C THR A 101 -1.33 9.47 5.79
N PRO A 102 -0.63 9.27 6.91
CA PRO A 102 0.44 10.17 7.32
C PRO A 102 1.60 10.14 6.32
N HIS A 103 2.16 11.32 6.02
CA HIS A 103 3.44 11.41 5.33
C HIS A 103 4.59 10.93 6.24
N ASP A 104 4.52 11.31 7.49
CA ASP A 104 5.42 10.88 8.56
C ASP A 104 4.58 10.51 9.79
N GLY A 105 4.72 9.25 10.25
CA GLY A 105 3.88 8.70 11.31
C GLY A 105 4.00 9.46 12.64
N ASP A 106 5.18 9.92 13.00
CA ASP A 106 5.43 10.66 14.25
C ASP A 106 4.98 12.11 14.13
N ALA A 107 5.27 12.77 13.00
CA ALA A 107 4.88 14.16 12.77
C ALA A 107 3.35 14.33 12.73
N ALA A 108 2.61 13.33 12.23
CA ALA A 108 1.15 13.35 12.15
C ALA A 108 0.46 13.28 13.52
N ALA A 109 1.15 12.86 14.58
CA ALA A 109 0.60 12.77 15.94
C ALA A 109 -0.05 14.07 16.40
N ALA A 110 0.56 15.23 16.09
CA ALA A 110 0.03 16.53 16.46
C ALA A 110 -1.27 16.88 15.71
N ALA A 111 -1.39 16.50 14.44
CA ALA A 111 -2.59 16.69 13.63
C ALA A 111 -3.73 15.79 14.13
N ALA A 112 -3.43 14.52 14.43
CA ALA A 112 -4.38 13.59 15.02
C ALA A 112 -4.90 14.09 16.39
N ALA A 113 -4.00 14.59 17.25
CA ALA A 113 -4.39 15.16 18.55
C ALA A 113 -5.31 16.38 18.39
N ALA A 114 -5.08 17.24 17.41
CA ALA A 114 -5.95 18.39 17.12
C ALA A 114 -7.35 17.93 16.66
N ALA A 115 -7.43 16.92 15.80
CA ALA A 115 -8.69 16.33 15.34
C ALA A 115 -9.47 15.72 16.52
N LYS A 116 -8.83 14.88 17.34
CA LYS A 116 -9.43 14.29 18.55
C LYS A 116 -9.92 15.35 19.53
N ALA A 117 -9.16 16.41 19.77
CA ALA A 117 -9.57 17.51 20.66
C ALA A 117 -10.78 18.29 20.14
N ALA A 118 -11.01 18.27 18.82
CA ALA A 118 -12.19 18.83 18.17
C ALA A 118 -13.39 17.86 18.14
N GLY A 119 -13.25 16.65 18.68
CA GLY A 119 -14.29 15.62 18.70
C GLY A 119 -14.39 14.84 17.38
N VAL A 120 -13.39 14.93 16.53
CA VAL A 120 -13.31 14.20 15.25
C VAL A 120 -12.69 12.81 15.50
N THR A 121 -13.33 11.76 15.01
CA THR A 121 -12.76 10.41 15.04
C THR A 121 -11.63 10.30 14.03
N VAL A 122 -10.50 9.74 14.43
CA VAL A 122 -9.29 9.63 13.60
C VAL A 122 -9.09 8.18 13.15
N ILE A 123 -9.11 7.97 11.85
CA ILE A 123 -8.80 6.70 11.18
C ILE A 123 -7.46 6.86 10.48
N SER A 124 -6.42 6.17 10.97
CA SER A 124 -5.17 6.02 10.25
C SER A 124 -5.39 5.05 9.08
N TYR A 125 -5.05 5.45 7.87
CA TYR A 125 -5.31 4.70 6.65
C TYR A 125 -4.02 4.30 5.97
N ASP A 126 -3.84 3.02 5.69
CA ASP A 126 -2.66 2.38 5.09
C ASP A 126 -1.39 2.53 5.96
N ARG A 127 -0.98 3.75 6.32
CA ARG A 127 0.16 4.06 7.18
C ARG A 127 -0.29 4.39 8.60
N LEU A 128 0.47 3.93 9.61
CA LEU A 128 0.12 4.12 11.02
C LEU A 128 0.68 5.43 11.57
N ILE A 129 -0.19 6.23 12.20
CA ILE A 129 0.26 7.35 13.03
C ILE A 129 0.80 6.79 14.35
N THR A 130 2.03 7.19 14.70
CA THR A 130 2.78 6.64 15.83
C THR A 130 2.84 7.61 17.01
N ASN A 131 3.21 7.10 18.19
CA ASN A 131 3.50 7.84 19.41
C ASN A 131 2.39 8.78 19.90
N THR A 132 1.11 8.43 19.68
CA THR A 132 -0.05 9.18 20.13
C THR A 132 -1.21 8.27 20.51
N ASP A 133 -2.04 8.72 21.46
CA ASP A 133 -3.32 8.09 21.80
C ASP A 133 -4.50 8.66 21.00
N ALA A 134 -4.23 9.48 19.99
CA ALA A 134 -5.24 10.20 19.23
C ALA A 134 -5.79 9.45 18.01
N VAL A 135 -5.35 8.22 17.78
CA VAL A 135 -5.85 7.36 16.70
C VAL A 135 -6.90 6.42 17.25
N ASP A 136 -8.10 6.42 16.67
CA ASP A 136 -9.21 5.60 17.12
C ASP A 136 -9.24 4.24 16.38
N TYR A 137 -8.92 4.24 15.07
CA TYR A 137 -8.88 3.04 14.24
C TYR A 137 -7.72 3.08 13.24
N TYR A 138 -7.28 1.89 12.83
CA TYR A 138 -6.29 1.71 11.77
C TYR A 138 -6.85 0.78 10.70
N VAL A 139 -6.88 1.22 9.44
CA VAL A 139 -7.30 0.41 8.29
C VAL A 139 -6.09 0.21 7.39
N THR A 140 -5.70 -1.04 7.19
CA THR A 140 -4.44 -1.38 6.52
C THR A 140 -4.50 -2.73 5.81
N PHE A 141 -3.43 -3.08 5.10
CA PHE A 141 -3.15 -4.44 4.66
C PHE A 141 -2.26 -5.17 5.68
N ASP A 142 -2.11 -6.49 5.53
CA ASP A 142 -1.13 -7.25 6.29
C ASP A 142 0.30 -6.90 5.83
N SER A 143 0.87 -5.88 6.45
CA SER A 143 2.18 -5.35 6.07
C SER A 143 3.32 -6.34 6.31
N VAL A 144 3.22 -7.21 7.32
CA VAL A 144 4.22 -8.28 7.54
C VAL A 144 4.12 -9.30 6.41
N ALA A 145 2.90 -9.72 6.06
CA ALA A 145 2.67 -10.65 4.95
C ALA A 145 3.13 -10.12 3.60
N VAL A 146 3.11 -8.79 3.38
CA VAL A 146 3.71 -8.18 2.17
C VAL A 146 5.19 -8.51 2.08
N GLY A 147 5.96 -8.28 3.14
CA GLY A 147 7.38 -8.58 3.17
C GLY A 147 7.68 -10.07 3.06
N GLU A 148 6.90 -10.90 3.76
CA GLU A 148 7.01 -12.36 3.67
C GLU A 148 6.77 -12.85 2.23
N ALA A 149 5.74 -12.33 1.53
CA ALA A 149 5.43 -12.71 0.16
C ALA A 149 6.54 -12.29 -0.83
N GLN A 150 7.10 -11.09 -0.68
CA GLN A 150 8.24 -10.63 -1.47
C GLN A 150 9.46 -11.54 -1.27
N ALA A 151 9.82 -11.81 -0.02
CA ALA A 151 10.96 -12.64 0.32
C ALA A 151 10.77 -14.10 -0.09
N GLN A 152 9.58 -14.66 0.11
CA GLN A 152 9.27 -16.03 -0.30
C GLN A 152 9.39 -16.20 -1.82
N TYR A 153 8.98 -15.19 -2.60
CA TYR A 153 9.15 -15.23 -4.05
C TYR A 153 10.63 -15.30 -4.46
N LEU A 154 11.51 -14.55 -3.79
CA LEU A 154 12.96 -14.65 -4.03
C LEU A 154 13.48 -16.04 -3.67
N VAL A 155 13.07 -16.59 -2.53
CA VAL A 155 13.46 -17.93 -2.08
C VAL A 155 13.03 -19.01 -3.08
N ASP A 156 11.78 -18.92 -3.61
CA ASP A 156 11.23 -19.89 -4.55
C ASP A 156 11.94 -19.86 -5.92
N LYS A 157 12.59 -18.74 -6.27
CA LYS A 157 13.35 -18.58 -7.51
C LYS A 157 14.84 -18.86 -7.35
N ALA A 158 15.35 -18.95 -6.12
CA ALA A 158 16.76 -19.19 -5.86
C ALA A 158 17.12 -20.66 -6.10
N GLU A 159 18.22 -20.87 -6.81
CA GLU A 159 18.81 -22.20 -7.02
C GLU A 159 20.17 -22.31 -6.36
N GLY A 160 20.40 -23.42 -5.65
CA GLY A 160 21.70 -23.69 -5.00
C GLY A 160 22.04 -22.72 -3.86
N THR A 161 23.28 -22.32 -3.77
CA THR A 161 23.82 -21.44 -2.73
C THR A 161 24.69 -20.34 -3.32
N GLY A 162 24.93 -19.27 -2.52
CA GLY A 162 25.79 -18.17 -2.93
C GLY A 162 25.14 -17.19 -3.90
N ASN A 163 23.80 -17.00 -3.81
CA ASN A 163 23.10 -16.05 -4.64
C ASN A 163 23.25 -14.62 -4.08
N PRO A 164 23.69 -13.64 -4.90
CA PRO A 164 23.81 -12.24 -4.46
C PRO A 164 22.43 -11.65 -4.15
N LEU A 165 22.26 -11.10 -2.94
CA LEU A 165 21.03 -10.47 -2.48
C LEU A 165 21.24 -8.98 -2.24
N TYR A 166 20.46 -8.16 -2.96
CA TYR A 166 20.40 -6.72 -2.78
C TYR A 166 19.13 -6.35 -2.02
N LEU A 167 19.28 -5.56 -0.97
CA LEU A 167 18.20 -5.14 -0.09
C LEU A 167 17.87 -3.66 -0.30
N TYR A 168 16.60 -3.34 -0.45
CA TYR A 168 16.09 -1.98 -0.49
C TYR A 168 14.85 -1.88 0.40
N ALA A 169 14.65 -0.74 1.04
CA ALA A 169 13.53 -0.50 1.94
C ALA A 169 12.83 0.83 1.62
N GLY A 170 11.62 1.00 2.14
CA GLY A 170 10.87 2.24 2.07
C GLY A 170 11.40 3.32 3.00
N ALA A 171 10.59 4.37 3.23
CA ALA A 171 10.95 5.49 4.09
C ALA A 171 10.91 5.11 5.58
N ALA A 172 11.94 5.50 6.34
CA ALA A 172 11.99 5.27 7.79
C ALA A 172 10.95 6.10 8.59
N SER A 173 10.33 7.10 7.96
CA SER A 173 9.20 7.86 8.52
C SER A 173 7.86 7.14 8.43
N ASP A 174 7.81 6.00 7.72
CA ASP A 174 6.63 5.15 7.54
C ASP A 174 6.80 3.83 8.28
N ASN A 175 5.87 3.54 9.19
CA ASN A 175 5.90 2.28 9.95
C ASN A 175 5.83 1.04 9.07
N ASN A 176 5.18 1.11 7.91
CA ASN A 176 5.07 -0.01 6.98
C ASN A 176 6.44 -0.47 6.46
N ALA A 177 7.39 0.46 6.25
CA ALA A 177 8.73 0.09 5.82
C ALA A 177 9.42 -0.88 6.80
N PHE A 178 9.15 -0.74 8.08
CA PHE A 178 9.65 -1.65 9.12
C PHE A 178 8.94 -2.99 9.09
N LEU A 179 7.61 -2.99 8.98
CA LEU A 179 6.81 -4.22 8.96
C LEU A 179 7.10 -5.05 7.69
N PHE A 180 7.25 -4.40 6.54
CA PHE A 180 7.65 -5.08 5.30
C PHE A 180 9.03 -5.69 5.42
N PHE A 181 10.01 -4.94 5.95
CA PHE A 181 11.36 -5.44 6.10
C PHE A 181 11.45 -6.53 7.16
N GLU A 182 10.70 -6.44 8.26
CA GLU A 182 10.57 -7.49 9.29
C GLU A 182 10.02 -8.78 8.67
N GLY A 183 8.91 -8.71 7.93
CA GLY A 183 8.33 -9.87 7.23
C GLY A 183 9.33 -10.48 6.23
N ALA A 184 10.02 -9.66 5.46
CA ALA A 184 11.04 -10.13 4.54
C ALA A 184 12.23 -10.77 5.28
N TRP A 185 12.67 -10.17 6.39
CA TRP A 185 13.75 -10.71 7.21
C TRP A 185 13.43 -12.08 7.79
N ASN A 186 12.21 -12.29 8.29
CA ASN A 186 11.74 -13.58 8.82
C ASN A 186 11.92 -14.73 7.82
N VAL A 187 11.75 -14.47 6.53
CA VAL A 187 11.89 -15.45 5.46
C VAL A 187 13.33 -15.55 4.92
N LEU A 188 14.01 -14.41 4.74
CA LEU A 188 15.35 -14.37 4.15
C LEU A 188 16.45 -14.78 5.13
N GLN A 189 16.31 -14.45 6.42
CA GLN A 189 17.39 -14.71 7.40
C GLN A 189 17.79 -16.17 7.47
N PRO A 190 16.88 -17.16 7.54
CA PRO A 190 17.27 -18.58 7.51
C PRO A 190 17.99 -18.97 6.21
N LYS A 191 17.69 -18.30 5.09
CA LYS A 191 18.31 -18.53 3.77
C LYS A 191 19.65 -17.83 3.60
N ILE A 192 19.86 -16.77 4.34
CA ILE A 192 21.18 -16.15 4.50
C ILE A 192 22.07 -17.03 5.38
N ALA A 193 21.54 -17.51 6.50
CA ALA A 193 22.25 -18.35 7.44
C ALA A 193 22.68 -19.72 6.84
N ASP A 194 21.85 -20.32 5.96
CA ASP A 194 22.20 -21.59 5.28
C ASP A 194 23.08 -21.39 4.03
N GLY A 195 23.37 -20.14 3.64
CA GLY A 195 24.23 -19.79 2.53
C GLY A 195 23.50 -19.79 1.17
N THR A 196 22.19 -19.93 1.13
CA THR A 196 21.39 -19.75 -0.11
C THR A 196 21.64 -18.36 -0.67
N PHE A 197 21.54 -17.33 0.16
CA PHE A 197 21.83 -15.93 -0.18
C PHE A 197 23.03 -15.38 0.59
N TYR A 198 23.67 -14.36 0.02
CA TYR A 198 24.54 -13.46 0.75
C TYR A 198 24.20 -12.00 0.44
N ILE A 199 24.26 -11.13 1.45
CA ILE A 199 23.89 -9.73 1.33
C ILE A 199 25.03 -8.94 0.71
N VAL A 200 24.75 -8.17 -0.35
CA VAL A 200 25.77 -7.39 -1.09
C VAL A 200 25.84 -5.94 -0.60
N ASN A 201 24.72 -5.26 -0.40
CA ASN A 201 24.66 -3.80 -0.34
C ASN A 201 24.37 -3.20 1.04
N SER A 202 24.40 -4.01 2.12
CA SER A 202 24.15 -3.51 3.47
C SER A 202 25.11 -4.12 4.50
N SER A 203 26.08 -3.33 4.96
CA SER A 203 26.98 -3.73 6.05
C SER A 203 26.25 -3.91 7.38
N GLU A 204 25.19 -3.13 7.63
CA GLU A 204 24.34 -3.25 8.84
C GLU A 204 23.59 -4.58 8.82
N ALA A 205 22.99 -4.96 7.69
CA ALA A 205 22.31 -6.25 7.57
C ALA A 205 23.29 -7.43 7.67
N VAL A 206 24.49 -7.32 7.07
CA VAL A 206 25.54 -8.34 7.21
C VAL A 206 25.97 -8.49 8.67
N ALA A 207 26.11 -7.41 9.42
CA ALA A 207 26.49 -7.47 10.84
C ALA A 207 25.42 -8.16 11.71
N LEU A 208 24.17 -8.21 11.26
CA LEU A 208 23.02 -8.77 11.98
C LEU A 208 22.51 -10.08 11.38
N GLN A 209 23.16 -10.60 10.33
CA GLN A 209 22.66 -11.74 9.54
C GLN A 209 22.43 -13.04 10.33
N ASP A 210 23.07 -13.19 11.48
CA ASP A 210 22.91 -14.36 12.37
C ASP A 210 21.73 -14.21 13.38
N GLN A 211 21.04 -13.06 13.38
CA GLN A 211 19.93 -12.78 14.27
C GLN A 211 18.60 -13.06 13.57
N ALA A 212 17.81 -14.01 14.10
CA ALA A 212 16.51 -14.38 13.56
C ALA A 212 15.48 -13.23 13.73
N GLU A 213 15.55 -12.53 14.85
CA GLU A 213 14.67 -11.40 15.18
C GLU A 213 15.48 -10.13 15.34
N LEU A 214 15.01 -9.03 14.79
CA LEU A 214 15.64 -7.72 14.88
C LEU A 214 14.81 -6.77 15.74
N SER A 215 15.47 -6.01 16.61
CA SER A 215 14.79 -4.93 17.32
C SER A 215 14.44 -3.78 16.37
N ARG A 216 13.52 -2.91 16.80
CA ARG A 216 13.16 -1.71 16.03
C ARG A 216 14.37 -0.84 15.71
N GLU A 217 15.32 -0.70 16.65
CA GLU A 217 16.55 0.06 16.45
C GLU A 217 17.48 -0.60 15.42
N GLN A 218 17.57 -1.92 15.42
CA GLN A 218 18.35 -2.67 14.44
C GLN A 218 17.75 -2.57 13.04
N LEU A 219 16.42 -2.70 12.94
CA LEU A 219 15.68 -2.45 11.70
C LEU A 219 15.93 -1.02 11.19
N ALA A 220 15.88 -0.02 12.08
CA ALA A 220 16.13 1.37 11.70
C ALA A 220 17.55 1.59 11.17
N GLN A 221 18.58 0.91 11.72
CA GLN A 221 19.95 0.97 11.25
C GLN A 221 20.07 0.40 9.82
N ILE A 222 19.47 -0.77 9.57
CA ILE A 222 19.48 -1.39 8.24
C ILE A 222 18.71 -0.48 7.26
N ILE A 223 17.48 -0.10 7.58
CA ILE A 223 16.64 0.74 6.72
C ILE A 223 17.32 2.06 6.41
N GLY A 224 17.99 2.68 7.38
CA GLY A 224 18.73 3.91 7.17
C GLY A 224 19.84 3.81 6.12
N GLN A 225 20.39 2.61 5.86
CA GLN A 225 21.42 2.36 4.85
C GLN A 225 20.82 2.08 3.47
N ILE A 226 19.62 1.47 3.40
CA ILE A 226 19.04 0.94 2.17
C ILE A 226 17.72 1.64 1.76
N THR A 227 17.36 2.75 2.43
CA THR A 227 16.11 3.44 2.16
C THR A 227 16.04 4.06 0.78
N THR A 228 14.94 3.83 0.10
CA THR A 228 14.57 4.50 -1.16
C THR A 228 13.70 5.73 -0.92
N ASN A 229 13.23 5.96 0.32
CA ASN A 229 12.25 6.98 0.70
C ASN A 229 10.96 6.95 -0.14
N TRP A 230 10.59 5.78 -0.69
CA TRP A 230 9.49 5.60 -1.66
C TRP A 230 9.67 6.40 -2.96
N ASP A 231 10.88 6.96 -3.21
CA ASP A 231 11.17 7.85 -4.33
C ASP A 231 11.93 7.12 -5.44
N PHE A 232 11.41 7.23 -6.68
CA PHE A 232 11.97 6.61 -7.87
C PHE A 232 13.44 7.01 -8.12
N ASN A 233 13.75 8.31 -7.99
CA ASN A 233 15.10 8.81 -8.29
C ASN A 233 16.08 8.40 -7.20
N THR A 234 15.66 8.41 -5.95
CA THR A 234 16.47 7.93 -4.82
C THR A 234 16.79 6.45 -4.99
N ALA A 235 15.80 5.63 -5.34
CA ALA A 235 15.99 4.20 -5.62
C ALA A 235 16.97 3.96 -6.77
N LYS A 236 16.81 4.69 -7.88
CA LYS A 236 17.72 4.62 -9.03
C LYS A 236 19.14 4.97 -8.64
N ASN A 237 19.35 6.12 -8.00
CA ASN A 237 20.68 6.58 -7.60
C ASN A 237 21.35 5.59 -6.64
N LEU A 238 20.56 5.02 -5.69
CA LEU A 238 21.08 4.03 -4.75
C LEU A 238 21.48 2.73 -5.47
N ALA A 239 20.67 2.25 -6.42
CA ALA A 239 20.96 1.07 -7.21
C ALA A 239 22.24 1.27 -8.06
N GLU A 240 22.36 2.40 -8.76
CA GLU A 240 23.55 2.75 -9.54
C GLU A 240 24.82 2.85 -8.66
N ALA A 241 24.69 3.42 -7.46
CA ALA A 241 25.80 3.48 -6.49
C ALA A 241 26.21 2.08 -6.02
N ASN A 242 25.26 1.22 -5.70
CA ASN A 242 25.53 -0.17 -5.29
C ASN A 242 26.23 -0.96 -6.40
N LEU A 243 25.75 -0.85 -7.65
CA LEU A 243 26.36 -1.50 -8.82
C LEU A 243 27.79 -0.99 -9.09
N THR A 244 28.07 0.29 -8.82
CA THR A 244 29.40 0.88 -9.01
C THR A 244 30.44 0.29 -8.08
N VAL A 245 30.05 -0.08 -6.85
CA VAL A 245 30.99 -0.63 -5.84
C VAL A 245 30.99 -2.16 -5.80
N ALA A 246 29.98 -2.81 -6.36
CA ALA A 246 29.85 -4.26 -6.43
C ALA A 246 30.96 -4.87 -7.30
N THR A 247 31.48 -6.03 -6.88
CA THR A 247 32.41 -6.82 -7.68
C THR A 247 31.68 -7.55 -8.82
N VAL A 248 32.40 -8.14 -9.76
CA VAL A 248 31.80 -8.95 -10.83
C VAL A 248 31.08 -10.18 -10.25
N GLU A 249 31.60 -10.75 -9.19
CA GLU A 249 31.03 -11.90 -8.49
C GLU A 249 29.70 -11.54 -7.78
N ASP A 250 29.52 -10.27 -7.39
CA ASP A 250 28.29 -9.77 -6.75
C ASP A 250 27.20 -9.43 -7.76
N LYS A 251 27.47 -9.54 -9.03
CA LYS A 251 26.56 -9.26 -10.14
C LYS A 251 25.99 -10.56 -10.74
N GLY A 252 26.15 -10.94 -11.94
CA GLY A 252 25.65 -12.21 -12.49
C GLY A 252 24.12 -12.36 -12.36
N ASP A 253 23.68 -13.45 -11.74
CA ASP A 253 22.24 -13.73 -11.45
C ASP A 253 21.92 -13.23 -10.05
N VAL A 254 21.22 -12.10 -9.94
CA VAL A 254 21.01 -11.38 -8.68
C VAL A 254 19.57 -11.43 -8.19
N PHE A 255 19.39 -11.32 -6.88
CA PHE A 255 18.10 -11.25 -6.20
C PHE A 255 17.93 -9.89 -5.53
N ILE A 256 16.79 -9.26 -5.71
CA ILE A 256 16.56 -7.87 -5.31
C ILE A 256 15.24 -7.79 -4.53
N LEU A 257 15.35 -7.52 -3.23
CA LEU A 257 14.23 -7.11 -2.42
C LEU A 257 13.99 -5.62 -2.65
N ALA A 258 13.00 -5.26 -3.46
CA ALA A 258 12.57 -3.88 -3.68
C ALA A 258 11.24 -3.62 -2.95
N PRO A 259 11.09 -2.48 -2.24
CA PRO A 259 10.00 -2.32 -1.29
C PRO A 259 8.64 -2.04 -1.92
N ASN A 260 8.59 -1.40 -3.10
CA ASN A 260 7.35 -1.13 -3.84
C ASN A 260 7.60 -1.01 -5.35
N ASP A 261 6.55 -0.91 -6.13
CA ASP A 261 6.57 -0.97 -7.59
C ASP A 261 7.33 0.20 -8.24
N GLY A 262 7.11 1.42 -7.78
CA GLY A 262 7.79 2.60 -8.32
C GLY A 262 9.31 2.48 -8.17
N THR A 263 9.78 2.06 -7.00
CA THR A 263 11.20 1.86 -6.73
C THR A 263 11.75 0.60 -7.39
N ALA A 264 10.94 -0.46 -7.51
CA ALA A 264 11.32 -1.70 -8.21
C ALA A 264 11.63 -1.43 -9.69
N ARG A 265 10.81 -0.63 -10.39
CA ARG A 265 11.09 -0.24 -11.78
C ARG A 265 12.40 0.53 -11.90
N ALA A 266 12.64 1.49 -10.99
CA ALA A 266 13.88 2.27 -10.98
C ALA A 266 15.13 1.40 -10.78
N ILE A 267 15.04 0.43 -9.87
CA ILE A 267 16.10 -0.52 -9.58
C ILE A 267 16.30 -1.48 -10.77
N ALA A 268 15.21 -2.04 -11.30
CA ALA A 268 15.25 -2.92 -12.45
C ALA A 268 15.90 -2.27 -13.68
N ASP A 269 15.59 -1.00 -13.95
CA ASP A 269 16.18 -0.24 -15.03
C ASP A 269 17.69 -0.06 -14.83
N ALA A 270 18.17 0.17 -13.60
CA ALA A 270 19.59 0.30 -13.29
C ALA A 270 20.34 -1.03 -13.45
N PHE A 271 19.77 -2.13 -12.93
CA PHE A 271 20.36 -3.46 -13.04
C PHE A 271 20.33 -3.98 -14.47
N GLY A 272 19.25 -3.73 -15.22
CA GLY A 272 19.05 -4.20 -16.58
C GLY A 272 20.02 -3.59 -17.63
N VAL A 273 20.69 -2.49 -17.32
CA VAL A 273 21.68 -1.87 -18.22
C VAL A 273 23.14 -2.17 -17.81
N ASP A 274 23.37 -2.76 -16.64
CA ASP A 274 24.72 -3.17 -16.21
C ASP A 274 25.13 -4.46 -16.93
N SER A 275 26.24 -4.41 -17.66
CA SER A 275 26.70 -5.53 -18.50
C SER A 275 27.20 -6.75 -17.71
N ASP A 276 27.51 -6.60 -16.43
CA ASP A 276 27.95 -7.68 -15.56
C ASP A 276 26.77 -8.39 -14.88
N VAL A 277 25.56 -7.82 -14.93
CA VAL A 277 24.31 -8.45 -14.49
C VAL A 277 23.77 -9.33 -15.60
N THR A 278 23.70 -10.63 -15.36
CA THR A 278 23.22 -11.62 -16.34
C THR A 278 21.69 -11.73 -16.31
N SER A 279 21.14 -11.80 -15.10
CA SER A 279 19.72 -11.82 -14.84
C SER A 279 19.40 -11.26 -13.46
N TYR A 280 18.14 -10.90 -13.23
CA TYR A 280 17.71 -10.48 -11.90
C TYR A 280 16.28 -10.95 -11.61
N VAL A 281 16.02 -11.18 -10.32
CA VAL A 281 14.68 -11.36 -9.76
C VAL A 281 14.40 -10.17 -8.85
N VAL A 282 13.40 -9.35 -9.17
CA VAL A 282 13.07 -8.14 -8.43
C VAL A 282 11.64 -8.17 -7.93
N THR A 283 11.45 -7.85 -6.65
CA THR A 283 10.13 -7.77 -6.01
C THR A 283 9.50 -6.38 -6.17
N GLY A 284 8.22 -6.26 -5.83
CA GLY A 284 7.48 -5.01 -5.77
C GLY A 284 6.20 -5.18 -4.96
N GLN A 285 5.44 -4.12 -4.79
CA GLN A 285 4.07 -4.13 -4.26
C GLN A 285 3.28 -2.95 -4.81
N ASP A 286 1.96 -2.99 -4.69
CA ASP A 286 0.90 -2.05 -5.07
C ASP A 286 0.22 -2.37 -6.41
N ALA A 287 0.78 -3.24 -7.23
CA ALA A 287 0.27 -3.56 -8.58
C ALA A 287 0.01 -2.28 -9.41
N GLU A 288 0.97 -1.32 -9.38
CA GLU A 288 0.88 -0.13 -10.22
C GLU A 288 0.83 -0.51 -11.70
N GLN A 289 -0.01 0.16 -12.48
CA GLN A 289 -0.23 -0.18 -13.91
C GLN A 289 1.09 -0.28 -14.69
N ALA A 290 2.03 0.65 -14.47
CA ALA A 290 3.34 0.61 -15.13
C ALA A 290 4.19 -0.61 -14.71
N SER A 291 4.08 -1.08 -13.47
CA SER A 291 4.77 -2.27 -12.98
C SER A 291 4.13 -3.55 -13.46
N VAL A 292 2.80 -3.58 -13.56
CA VAL A 292 2.09 -4.70 -14.21
C VAL A 292 2.55 -4.85 -15.66
N GLN A 293 2.73 -3.74 -16.41
CA GLN A 293 3.34 -3.81 -17.74
C GLN A 293 4.78 -4.31 -17.68
N TYR A 294 5.58 -3.92 -16.70
CA TYR A 294 6.95 -4.44 -16.51
C TYR A 294 6.96 -5.94 -16.21
N ILE A 295 5.98 -6.45 -15.47
CA ILE A 295 5.82 -7.89 -15.22
C ILE A 295 5.49 -8.63 -16.53
N ILE A 296 4.56 -8.11 -17.32
CA ILE A 296 4.19 -8.64 -18.64
C ILE A 296 5.39 -8.63 -19.58
N ASP A 297 6.18 -7.57 -19.57
CA ASP A 297 7.40 -7.43 -20.38
C ASP A 297 8.59 -8.25 -19.85
N GLY A 298 8.50 -8.89 -18.68
CA GLY A 298 9.59 -9.62 -18.04
C GLY A 298 10.68 -8.76 -17.42
N LYS A 299 10.40 -7.48 -17.14
CA LYS A 299 11.35 -6.51 -16.52
C LYS A 299 11.21 -6.40 -15.01
N GLN A 300 10.05 -6.76 -14.46
CA GLN A 300 9.83 -6.92 -13.02
C GLN A 300 9.30 -8.33 -12.79
N SER A 301 9.72 -8.98 -11.70
CA SER A 301 9.41 -10.41 -11.52
C SER A 301 8.05 -10.63 -10.89
N MET A 302 7.66 -9.78 -9.95
CA MET A 302 6.39 -9.87 -9.23
C MET A 302 6.00 -8.54 -8.59
N THR A 303 4.76 -8.47 -8.19
CA THR A 303 4.25 -7.43 -7.27
C THR A 303 3.36 -8.09 -6.21
N VAL A 304 3.32 -7.52 -5.01
CA VAL A 304 2.28 -7.86 -4.03
C VAL A 304 1.09 -6.95 -4.28
N PHE A 305 0.00 -7.54 -4.76
CA PHE A 305 -1.23 -6.83 -5.04
C PHE A 305 -1.97 -6.53 -3.73
N LYS A 306 -2.19 -5.26 -3.50
CA LYS A 306 -3.00 -4.68 -2.45
C LYS A 306 -4.24 -4.08 -3.10
N ASP A 307 -5.38 -4.76 -3.00
CA ASP A 307 -6.61 -4.29 -3.64
C ASP A 307 -7.15 -3.04 -2.95
N VAL A 308 -6.86 -1.88 -3.53
CA VAL A 308 -7.27 -0.57 -3.01
C VAL A 308 -8.80 -0.46 -2.89
N ARG A 309 -9.57 -1.17 -3.72
CA ARG A 309 -11.04 -1.19 -3.63
C ARG A 309 -11.49 -1.78 -2.28
N THR A 310 -10.81 -2.84 -1.83
CA THR A 310 -11.08 -3.46 -0.53
C THR A 310 -10.71 -2.52 0.61
N LEU A 311 -9.49 -1.96 0.58
CA LEU A 311 -9.01 -1.08 1.64
C LEU A 311 -9.88 0.18 1.79
N VAL A 312 -10.23 0.83 0.69
CA VAL A 312 -11.14 1.99 0.67
C VAL A 312 -12.52 1.61 1.22
N ASN A 313 -13.09 0.47 0.78
CA ASN A 313 -14.37 0.01 1.29
C ASN A 313 -14.33 -0.26 2.80
N ASP A 314 -13.23 -0.82 3.30
CA ASP A 314 -13.06 -1.09 4.73
C ASP A 314 -12.93 0.22 5.53
N ALA A 315 -12.18 1.22 5.02
CA ALA A 315 -12.12 2.54 5.65
C ALA A 315 -13.50 3.23 5.69
N ILE A 316 -14.29 3.10 4.62
CA ILE A 316 -15.65 3.63 4.57
C ILE A 316 -16.58 2.90 5.53
N LYS A 317 -16.50 1.57 5.64
CA LYS A 317 -17.28 0.81 6.64
C LYS A 317 -17.00 1.29 8.05
N VAL A 318 -15.72 1.50 8.39
CA VAL A 318 -15.32 2.04 9.69
C VAL A 318 -15.87 3.45 9.88
N ALA A 319 -15.73 4.34 8.88
CA ALA A 319 -16.22 5.71 8.96
C ALA A 319 -17.75 5.78 9.11
N VAL A 320 -18.49 5.00 8.33
CA VAL A 320 -19.97 4.93 8.38
C VAL A 320 -20.44 4.40 9.72
N ALA A 321 -19.86 3.32 10.24
CA ALA A 321 -20.20 2.79 11.55
C ALA A 321 -20.03 3.84 12.66
N VAL A 322 -18.94 4.62 12.61
CA VAL A 322 -18.70 5.74 13.54
C VAL A 322 -19.80 6.81 13.41
N LEU A 323 -20.10 7.25 12.19
CA LEU A 323 -21.12 8.29 11.93
C LEU A 323 -22.52 7.86 12.36
N GLU A 324 -22.83 6.56 12.30
CA GLU A 324 -24.08 5.96 12.77
C GLU A 324 -24.07 5.67 14.29
N GLY A 325 -22.98 5.98 15.00
CA GLY A 325 -22.84 5.72 16.43
C GLY A 325 -22.68 4.23 16.77
N GLN A 326 -22.25 3.43 15.80
CA GLN A 326 -21.95 2.01 15.96
C GLN A 326 -20.47 1.80 16.25
N THR A 327 -20.12 0.65 16.83
CA THR A 327 -18.72 0.25 17.00
C THR A 327 -18.27 -0.49 15.74
N PRO A 328 -17.23 0.00 15.02
CA PRO A 328 -16.68 -0.68 13.86
C PRO A 328 -16.14 -2.09 14.19
N GLU A 329 -16.29 -3.01 13.22
CA GLU A 329 -15.63 -4.31 13.28
C GLU A 329 -14.12 -4.17 13.04
N THR A 330 -13.32 -4.92 13.78
CA THR A 330 -11.86 -4.95 13.66
C THR A 330 -11.34 -6.38 13.66
N THR A 331 -10.21 -6.63 12.99
CA THR A 331 -9.58 -7.96 12.90
C THR A 331 -8.44 -8.15 13.89
N GLY A 332 -7.94 -7.06 14.47
CA GLY A 332 -6.80 -7.07 15.40
C GLY A 332 -6.48 -5.69 15.95
N ALA A 333 -5.24 -5.50 16.37
CA ALA A 333 -4.73 -4.23 16.84
C ALA A 333 -3.23 -4.09 16.50
N TYR A 334 -2.78 -2.86 16.32
CA TYR A 334 -1.37 -2.52 16.12
C TYR A 334 -0.90 -1.57 17.21
N ASN A 335 0.23 -1.91 17.86
CA ASN A 335 0.87 -1.00 18.81
C ASN A 335 1.54 0.15 18.06
N ASN A 336 1.12 1.38 18.36
CA ASN A 336 1.65 2.58 17.70
C ASN A 336 2.72 3.31 18.53
N GLY A 337 3.21 2.68 19.60
CA GLY A 337 4.15 3.27 20.55
C GLY A 337 3.49 3.92 21.77
N ALA A 338 2.21 4.26 21.72
CA ALA A 338 1.45 4.84 22.83
C ALA A 338 0.28 3.94 23.26
N ILE A 339 -0.44 3.35 22.31
CA ILE A 339 -1.60 2.48 22.54
C ILE A 339 -1.64 1.34 21.52
N ASP A 340 -2.43 0.32 21.81
CA ASP A 340 -2.85 -0.68 20.82
C ASP A 340 -4.07 -0.14 20.06
N VAL A 341 -3.87 0.27 18.80
CA VAL A 341 -4.91 0.84 17.93
C VAL A 341 -5.72 -0.31 17.34
N PRO A 342 -7.05 -0.35 17.53
CA PRO A 342 -7.91 -1.33 16.87
C PRO A 342 -7.77 -1.25 15.36
N ALA A 343 -7.59 -2.40 14.68
CA ALA A 343 -7.29 -2.42 13.25
C ALA A 343 -8.22 -3.33 12.45
N LEU A 344 -8.56 -2.89 11.24
CA LEU A 344 -9.18 -3.69 10.20
C LEU A 344 -8.13 -3.91 9.11
N GLN A 345 -7.80 -5.20 8.88
CA GLN A 345 -6.68 -5.60 8.04
C GLN A 345 -7.17 -6.43 6.86
N SER A 346 -6.79 -6.03 5.64
CA SER A 346 -7.08 -6.72 4.39
C SER A 346 -5.94 -7.64 3.97
N GLU A 347 -6.27 -8.72 3.26
CA GLU A 347 -5.30 -9.67 2.70
C GLU A 347 -4.54 -9.10 1.49
N VAL A 348 -3.41 -9.72 1.16
CA VAL A 348 -2.58 -9.39 0.01
C VAL A 348 -2.39 -10.61 -0.90
N ILE A 349 -2.09 -10.38 -2.18
CA ILE A 349 -1.94 -11.44 -3.19
C ILE A 349 -0.62 -11.25 -3.94
N THR A 350 0.19 -12.30 -4.04
CA THR A 350 1.37 -12.30 -4.92
C THR A 350 0.93 -12.41 -6.38
N VAL A 351 1.37 -11.48 -7.21
CA VAL A 351 1.09 -11.44 -8.66
C VAL A 351 2.39 -11.46 -9.45
N ASP A 352 2.49 -12.38 -10.40
CA ASP A 352 3.56 -12.45 -11.39
C ASP A 352 2.98 -12.71 -12.80
N ALA A 353 3.83 -12.92 -13.79
CA ALA A 353 3.40 -13.16 -15.17
C ALA A 353 2.47 -14.38 -15.34
N SER A 354 2.50 -15.34 -14.40
CA SER A 354 1.68 -16.56 -14.49
C SER A 354 0.22 -16.36 -14.07
N ASN A 355 -0.05 -15.33 -13.24
CA ASN A 355 -1.40 -15.11 -12.68
C ASN A 355 -1.93 -13.67 -12.85
N VAL A 356 -1.18 -12.79 -13.52
CA VAL A 356 -1.55 -11.37 -13.72
C VAL A 356 -2.94 -11.20 -14.32
N VAL A 357 -3.32 -12.04 -15.28
CA VAL A 357 -4.65 -11.98 -15.91
C VAL A 357 -5.73 -12.32 -14.90
N ALA A 358 -5.60 -13.46 -14.22
CA ALA A 358 -6.60 -13.87 -13.23
C ALA A 358 -6.73 -12.91 -12.05
N ALA A 359 -5.60 -12.39 -11.56
CA ALA A 359 -5.57 -11.54 -10.38
C ALA A 359 -6.03 -10.08 -10.65
N LEU A 360 -5.68 -9.52 -11.79
CA LEU A 360 -5.86 -8.09 -12.06
C LEU A 360 -6.88 -7.79 -13.17
N ILE A 361 -7.00 -8.65 -14.19
CA ILE A 361 -7.92 -8.41 -15.31
C ILE A 361 -9.27 -9.07 -15.05
N ASP A 362 -9.30 -10.39 -14.78
CA ASP A 362 -10.55 -11.12 -14.52
C ASP A 362 -11.25 -10.63 -13.25
N SER A 363 -10.49 -10.09 -12.30
CA SER A 363 -11.02 -9.45 -11.09
C SER A 363 -11.66 -8.07 -11.36
N GLY A 364 -11.46 -7.50 -12.57
CA GLY A 364 -11.91 -6.17 -12.94
C GLY A 364 -11.14 -5.03 -12.24
N TYR A 365 -9.91 -5.29 -11.76
CA TYR A 365 -9.07 -4.23 -11.20
C TYR A 365 -8.53 -3.33 -12.29
N TYR A 366 -8.05 -3.92 -13.39
CA TYR A 366 -7.66 -3.26 -14.63
C TYR A 366 -8.41 -3.84 -15.82
N ALA A 367 -8.47 -3.10 -16.92
CA ALA A 367 -8.93 -3.59 -18.20
C ALA A 367 -7.77 -4.19 -19.01
N ALA A 368 -8.04 -5.20 -19.84
CA ALA A 368 -6.99 -5.82 -20.66
C ALA A 368 -6.35 -4.84 -21.65
N GLU A 369 -7.15 -3.87 -22.15
CA GLU A 369 -6.69 -2.81 -23.04
C GLU A 369 -5.72 -1.80 -22.40
N ASP A 370 -5.60 -1.81 -21.07
CA ASP A 370 -4.62 -0.99 -20.35
C ASP A 370 -3.19 -1.47 -20.56
N PHE A 371 -3.00 -2.68 -21.11
CA PHE A 371 -1.70 -3.33 -21.25
C PHE A 371 -1.45 -3.82 -22.67
N THR A 372 -0.17 -3.89 -23.03
CA THR A 372 0.30 -4.51 -24.28
C THR A 372 0.86 -5.90 -24.00
N GLY A 373 0.64 -6.87 -24.92
CA GLY A 373 1.19 -8.22 -24.79
C GLY A 373 0.39 -9.18 -23.90
N LEU A 374 -0.81 -8.79 -23.46
CA LEU A 374 -1.81 -9.71 -22.93
C LEU A 374 -2.62 -10.25 -24.12
N GLU A 375 -2.31 -11.46 -24.60
CA GLU A 375 -3.09 -12.19 -25.64
C GLU A 375 -3.86 -13.36 -25.03
#